data_ad39e1f482431925451fe8cc9358c637
#
_entry.id   ad39e1f482431925451fe8cc9358c637
#
_cell.length_a   1.000
_cell.length_b   1.000
_cell.length_c   1.000
_cell.angle_alpha   90.00
_cell.angle_beta   90.00
_cell.angle_gamma   90.00
#
_symmetry.space_group_name_H-M   'P 1'
#
loop_
_entity.id
_entity.type
_entity.pdbx_description
1 polymer ?
#
loop_
_entity_poly.entity_id
_entity_poly.type
_entity_poly.pdbx_seq_one_letter_code
_entity_poly.pdbx_strand_id
1 'polypeptide(L)'
;MGIRASACVLYGVDVGDLPSDKVLRAADAKRSGVEFTHVCGERVAQPCSVLFARGSYIELVRGYDVPVPVLDVATIGQVDASAYRAKLRAFCTKHALPWTEPRWLIVSDVA
;
A
#
# COMPACT_ATOMS: atom_id res chain seq x y z
N MET A 1 -5.51 -28.47 -3.57
CA MET A 1 -5.38 -27.13 -4.19
C MET A 1 -5.81 -26.07 -3.19
N GLY A 2 -4.87 -25.36 -2.64
CA GLY A 2 -5.21 -24.27 -1.75
C GLY A 2 -5.38 -22.96 -2.49
N ILE A 3 -6.45 -22.22 -2.19
CA ILE A 3 -6.54 -20.82 -2.55
C ILE A 3 -5.51 -20.09 -1.68
N ARG A 4 -4.50 -19.51 -2.29
CA ARG A 4 -3.60 -18.62 -1.58
C ARG A 4 -4.30 -17.29 -1.41
N ALA A 5 -4.73 -17.02 -0.19
CA ALA A 5 -5.08 -15.67 0.20
C ALA A 5 -3.81 -15.00 0.70
N SER A 6 -3.36 -13.98 0.03
CA SER A 6 -2.30 -13.12 0.52
C SER A 6 -2.89 -11.76 0.89
N ALA A 7 -2.38 -11.19 1.94
CA ALA A 7 -2.70 -9.85 2.35
C ALA A 7 -1.41 -9.13 2.72
N CYS A 8 -1.42 -7.84 2.62
CA CYS A 8 -0.31 -7.01 3.08
C CYS A 8 -0.83 -5.83 3.87
N VAL A 9 0.00 -5.32 4.75
CA VAL A 9 -0.22 -4.07 5.45
C VAL A 9 0.79 -3.07 4.93
N LEU A 10 0.33 -1.87 4.65
CA LEU A 10 1.19 -0.80 4.17
C LEU A 10 0.69 0.55 4.68
N TYR A 11 1.60 1.51 4.75
CA TYR A 11 1.29 2.87 5.16
C TYR A 11 1.11 3.73 3.92
N GLY A 12 -0.11 4.19 3.67
CA GLY A 12 -0.39 4.88 2.43
C GLY A 12 -1.72 5.60 2.36
N VAL A 13 -2.04 6.01 1.15
CA VAL A 13 -3.20 6.83 0.81
C VAL A 13 -3.92 6.20 -0.37
N ASP A 14 -5.24 6.11 -0.28
CA ASP A 14 -6.07 5.76 -1.43
C ASP A 14 -6.17 7.01 -2.33
N VAL A 15 -5.65 6.89 -3.54
CA VAL A 15 -5.68 7.99 -4.52
C VAL A 15 -6.79 7.82 -5.56
N GLY A 16 -7.63 6.79 -5.41
CA GLY A 16 -8.75 6.56 -6.30
C GLY A 16 -8.34 5.96 -7.64
N ASP A 17 -8.55 6.70 -8.69
CA ASP A 17 -8.29 6.22 -10.05
C ASP A 17 -6.81 5.95 -10.31
N LEU A 18 -6.54 5.08 -11.29
CA LEU A 18 -5.18 4.81 -11.73
C LEU A 18 -4.51 6.10 -12.22
N PRO A 19 -3.34 6.46 -11.67
CA PRO A 19 -2.62 7.65 -12.13
C PRO A 19 -2.13 7.52 -13.57
N SER A 20 -1.76 8.64 -14.18
CA SER A 20 -1.15 8.64 -15.50
C SER A 20 0.18 7.88 -15.52
N ASP A 21 0.59 7.42 -16.69
CA ASP A 21 1.88 6.72 -16.87
C ASP A 21 3.06 7.55 -16.37
N LYS A 22 3.00 8.87 -16.56
CA LYS A 22 4.03 9.79 -16.07
C LYS A 22 4.18 9.72 -14.56
N VAL A 23 3.07 9.71 -13.84
CA VAL A 23 3.07 9.62 -12.38
C VAL A 23 3.53 8.25 -11.91
N LEU A 24 3.09 7.18 -12.57
CA LEU A 24 3.52 5.82 -12.27
C LEU A 24 5.03 5.65 -12.45
N ARG A 25 5.60 6.19 -13.52
CA ARG A 25 7.04 6.17 -13.77
C ARG A 25 7.82 6.97 -12.72
N ALA A 26 7.27 8.10 -12.30
CA ALA A 26 7.88 8.91 -11.25
C ALA A 26 7.95 8.15 -9.92
N ALA A 27 6.92 7.37 -9.60
CA ALA A 27 6.90 6.52 -8.40
C ALA A 27 7.94 5.39 -8.50
N ASP A 28 8.12 4.82 -9.68
CA ASP A 28 9.10 3.74 -9.91
C ASP A 28 10.54 4.20 -9.78
N ALA A 29 10.82 5.50 -9.85
CA ALA A 29 12.17 6.02 -9.67
C ALA A 29 12.70 5.66 -8.28
N LYS A 30 13.98 5.22 -8.22
CA LYS A 30 14.60 4.73 -6.97
C LYS A 30 14.55 5.73 -5.83
N ARG A 31 14.52 7.02 -6.13
CA ARG A 31 14.55 8.09 -5.13
C ARG A 31 13.16 8.59 -4.73
N SER A 32 12.10 8.06 -5.31
CA SER A 32 10.75 8.52 -5.01
C SER A 32 10.35 8.24 -3.55
N GLY A 33 10.80 7.12 -3.01
CA GLY A 33 10.43 6.66 -1.67
C GLY A 33 9.00 6.19 -1.55
N VAL A 34 8.28 6.07 -2.67
CA VAL A 34 6.87 5.66 -2.72
C VAL A 34 6.66 4.63 -3.81
N GLU A 35 5.55 3.89 -3.69
CA GLU A 35 5.12 2.93 -4.71
C GLU A 35 3.61 2.96 -4.83
N PHE A 36 3.11 2.57 -6.01
CA PHE A 36 1.69 2.31 -6.20
C PHE A 36 1.39 0.83 -6.16
N THR A 37 0.26 0.50 -5.55
CA THR A 37 -0.38 -0.81 -5.76
C THR A 37 -1.79 -0.58 -6.26
N HIS A 38 -2.24 -1.48 -7.11
CA HIS A 38 -3.55 -1.39 -7.70
C HIS A 38 -4.42 -2.52 -7.18
N VAL A 39 -5.51 -2.14 -6.52
CA VAL A 39 -6.46 -3.11 -5.99
C VAL A 39 -7.56 -3.29 -7.01
N CYS A 40 -7.52 -4.41 -7.70
CA CYS A 40 -8.57 -4.82 -8.62
C CYS A 40 -8.90 -6.29 -8.39
N GLY A 41 -10.13 -6.66 -8.64
CA GLY A 41 -10.57 -8.03 -8.52
C GLY A 41 -12.05 -8.14 -8.79
N GLU A 42 -12.52 -9.35 -9.04
CA GLU A 42 -13.93 -9.60 -9.38
C GLU A 42 -14.91 -9.13 -8.29
N ARG A 43 -14.44 -9.02 -7.05
CA ARG A 43 -15.25 -8.62 -5.91
C ARG A 43 -15.11 -7.16 -5.52
N VAL A 44 -14.26 -6.43 -6.23
CA VAL A 44 -14.06 -5.00 -5.95
C VAL A 44 -14.96 -4.21 -6.89
N ALA A 45 -15.93 -3.53 -6.32
CA ALA A 45 -16.90 -2.75 -7.09
C ALA A 45 -16.23 -1.65 -7.92
N GLN A 46 -15.15 -1.07 -7.40
CA GLN A 46 -14.35 -0.08 -8.12
C GLN A 46 -12.88 -0.34 -7.85
N PRO A 47 -12.08 -0.57 -8.89
CA PRO A 47 -10.63 -0.64 -8.72
C PRO A 47 -10.11 0.68 -8.14
N CYS A 48 -9.18 0.57 -7.21
CA CYS A 48 -8.54 1.75 -6.63
C CYS A 48 -7.03 1.59 -6.64
N SER A 49 -6.33 2.70 -6.70
CA SER A 49 -4.89 2.76 -6.58
C SER A 49 -4.51 3.28 -5.21
N VAL A 50 -3.53 2.66 -4.60
CA VAL A 50 -3.01 3.05 -3.29
C VAL A 50 -1.56 3.47 -3.47
N LEU A 51 -1.24 4.68 -3.03
CA LEU A 51 0.12 5.17 -2.95
C LEU A 51 0.65 4.89 -1.54
N PHE A 52 1.73 4.15 -1.43
CA PHE A 52 2.29 3.80 -0.13
C PHE A 52 3.78 4.12 -0.04
N ALA A 53 4.25 4.30 1.19
CA ALA A 53 5.66 4.55 1.45
C ALA A 53 6.47 3.28 1.23
N ARG A 54 7.53 3.40 0.44
CA ARG A 54 8.46 2.29 0.21
C ARG A 54 9.13 1.91 1.53
N GLY A 55 9.12 0.63 1.85
CA GLY A 55 9.60 0.12 3.12
C GLY A 55 8.54 -0.06 4.20
N SER A 56 7.33 0.46 4.00
CA SER A 56 6.23 0.26 4.95
C SER A 56 5.48 -1.07 4.75
N TYR A 57 5.77 -1.76 3.68
CA TYR A 57 5.07 -2.98 3.28
C TYR A 57 5.39 -4.14 4.22
N ILE A 58 4.33 -4.77 4.73
CA ILE A 58 4.43 -5.98 5.56
C ILE A 58 3.54 -7.04 4.92
N GLU A 59 4.15 -8.12 4.46
CA GLU A 59 3.42 -9.20 3.85
C GLU A 59 2.85 -10.14 4.92
N LEU A 60 1.56 -10.44 4.79
CA LEU A 60 0.86 -11.41 5.62
C LEU A 60 0.58 -12.63 4.76
N VAL A 61 1.35 -13.69 4.94
CA VAL A 61 1.18 -14.93 4.18
C VAL A 61 0.43 -15.95 5.02
N ARG A 62 -0.67 -16.44 4.46
CA ARG A 62 -1.39 -17.58 5.02
C ARG A 62 -0.97 -18.82 4.25
N GLY A 63 -0.25 -19.73 4.91
CA GLY A 63 0.14 -21.00 4.36
C GLY A 63 -0.37 -22.17 5.20
N TYR A 64 -0.02 -23.40 4.78
CA TYR A 64 -0.39 -24.59 5.55
C TYR A 64 0.20 -24.60 6.96
N ASP A 65 1.40 -24.04 7.12
CA ASP A 65 2.12 -24.02 8.38
C ASP A 65 1.72 -22.85 9.29
N VAL A 66 1.07 -21.84 8.71
CA VAL A 66 0.61 -20.65 9.44
C VAL A 66 -0.85 -20.42 9.12
N PRO A 67 -1.76 -21.12 9.82
CA PRO A 67 -3.19 -21.03 9.51
C PRO A 67 -3.79 -19.66 9.80
N VAL A 68 -3.20 -18.90 10.70
CA VAL A 68 -3.66 -17.55 11.04
C VAL A 68 -2.46 -16.60 11.00
N PRO A 69 -2.42 -15.65 10.06
CA PRO A 69 -1.38 -14.64 10.06
C PRO A 69 -1.52 -13.75 11.29
N VAL A 70 -0.40 -13.48 11.94
CA VAL A 70 -0.35 -12.63 13.13
C VAL A 70 0.27 -11.30 12.75
N LEU A 71 -0.47 -10.23 13.01
CA LEU A 71 0.02 -8.87 12.90
C LEU A 71 0.21 -8.31 14.30
N ASP A 72 1.44 -7.98 14.66
CA ASP A 72 1.73 -7.36 15.94
C ASP A 72 1.45 -5.85 15.88
N VAL A 73 0.28 -5.46 16.36
CA VAL A 73 -0.16 -4.07 16.38
C VAL A 73 0.77 -3.19 17.24
N ALA A 74 1.34 -3.74 18.30
CA ALA A 74 2.28 -3.01 19.13
C ALA A 74 3.56 -2.67 18.36
N THR A 75 4.05 -3.58 17.53
CA THR A 75 5.22 -3.34 16.67
C THR A 75 4.92 -2.24 15.65
N ILE A 76 3.76 -2.27 15.02
CA ILE A 76 3.34 -1.22 14.09
C ILE A 76 3.22 0.12 14.81
N GLY A 77 2.66 0.15 16.00
CA GLY A 77 2.52 1.37 16.79
C GLY A 77 3.84 2.01 17.21
N GLN A 78 4.93 1.24 17.20
CA GLN A 78 6.28 1.73 17.50
C GLN A 78 6.97 2.33 16.26
N VAL A 79 6.44 2.13 15.06
CA VAL A 79 7.05 2.66 13.85
C VAL A 79 6.79 4.16 13.78
N ASP A 80 7.87 4.94 13.66
CA ASP A 80 7.75 6.35 13.38
C ASP A 80 7.40 6.55 11.91
N ALA A 81 6.14 6.86 11.64
CA ALA A 81 5.65 7.04 10.29
C ALA A 81 5.84 8.46 9.75
N SER A 82 6.46 9.36 10.51
CA SER A 82 6.60 10.76 10.09
C SER A 82 7.41 10.91 8.82
N ALA A 83 8.46 10.15 8.64
CA ALA A 83 9.26 10.13 7.40
C ALA A 83 8.44 9.59 6.22
N TYR A 84 7.66 8.57 6.43
CA TYR A 84 6.76 8.03 5.40
C TYR A 84 5.70 9.05 4.99
N ARG A 85 5.09 9.72 5.96
CA ARG A 85 4.10 10.76 5.71
C ARG A 85 4.69 11.89 4.88
N ALA A 86 5.89 12.34 5.21
CA ALA A 86 6.56 13.41 4.49
C ALA A 86 6.82 13.05 3.02
N LYS A 87 7.27 11.83 2.76
CA LYS A 87 7.49 11.34 1.39
C LYS A 87 6.20 11.25 0.58
N LEU A 88 5.13 10.73 1.19
CA LEU A 88 3.82 10.64 0.56
C LEU A 88 3.28 12.03 0.22
N ARG A 89 3.37 12.96 1.16
CA ARG A 89 2.88 14.32 0.95
C ARG A 89 3.66 15.04 -0.13
N ALA A 90 4.98 14.94 -0.13
CA ALA A 90 5.82 15.54 -1.16
C ALA A 90 5.48 15.02 -2.56
N PHE A 91 5.28 13.71 -2.68
CA PHE A 91 4.90 13.10 -3.95
C PHE A 91 3.52 13.55 -4.42
N CYS A 92 2.53 13.55 -3.54
CA CYS A 92 1.17 14.00 -3.88
C CYS A 92 1.16 15.47 -4.29
N THR A 93 1.89 16.33 -3.59
CA THR A 93 1.99 17.74 -3.92
C THR A 93 2.64 17.95 -5.29
N LYS A 94 3.75 17.25 -5.55
CA LYS A 94 4.48 17.36 -6.81
C LYS A 94 3.65 16.94 -8.02
N HIS A 95 2.81 15.93 -7.87
CA HIS A 95 2.04 15.35 -8.97
C HIS A 95 0.55 15.69 -8.93
N ALA A 96 0.16 16.63 -8.08
CA ALA A 96 -1.23 17.09 -7.94
C ALA A 96 -2.22 15.94 -7.68
N LEU A 97 -1.81 14.98 -6.85
CA LEU A 97 -2.67 13.87 -6.45
C LEU A 97 -3.54 14.26 -5.25
N PRO A 98 -4.72 13.62 -5.10
CA PRO A 98 -5.54 13.84 -3.91
C PRO A 98 -4.77 13.53 -2.64
N TRP A 99 -4.90 14.39 -1.65
CA TRP A 99 -4.25 14.21 -0.35
C TRP A 99 -5.26 13.91 0.73
N THR A 100 -5.06 12.80 1.42
CA THR A 100 -5.71 12.47 2.68
C THR A 100 -4.64 12.01 3.66
N GLU A 101 -4.91 12.10 4.96
CA GLU A 101 -3.94 11.61 5.94
C GLU A 101 -3.67 10.12 5.72
N PRO A 102 -2.39 9.72 5.60
CA PRO A 102 -2.04 8.31 5.43
C PRO A 102 -2.46 7.46 6.62
N ARG A 103 -2.77 6.23 6.34
CA ARG A 103 -3.15 5.23 7.33
C ARG A 103 -2.46 3.91 7.05
N TRP A 104 -2.42 3.06 8.05
CA TRP A 104 -2.07 1.67 7.85
C TRP A 104 -3.26 0.97 7.18
N LEU A 105 -3.04 0.52 5.97
CA LEU A 105 -4.07 -0.11 5.14
C LEU A 105 -3.81 -1.60 5.02
N ILE A 106 -4.87 -2.38 5.03
CA ILE A 106 -4.81 -3.81 4.72
C ILE A 106 -5.28 -3.99 3.29
N VAL A 107 -4.39 -4.50 2.46
CA VAL A 107 -4.70 -4.80 1.06
C VAL A 107 -4.68 -6.31 0.90
N SER A 108 -5.80 -6.86 0.48
CA SER A 108 -5.90 -8.29 0.24
C SER A 108 -5.86 -8.59 -1.25
N ASP A 109 -5.10 -9.60 -1.60
CA ASP A 109 -5.06 -10.16 -2.92
C ASP A 109 -5.50 -11.63 -2.82
N VAL A 110 -6.54 -11.97 -3.53
CA VAL A 110 -7.07 -13.33 -3.58
C VAL A 110 -6.79 -13.86 -4.98
N ALA A 111 -5.79 -14.72 -5.02
CA ALA A 111 -5.45 -15.40 -6.26
C ALA A 111 -6.23 -16.70 -6.41
#